data_c8e7beefc38244b3b6bbdba34311ec29
#
_entry.id   c8e7beefc38244b3b6bbdba34311ec29
#
_cell.length_a   1.000
_cell.length_b   1.000
_cell.length_c   1.000
_cell.angle_alpha   90.00
_cell.angle_beta   90.00
_cell.angle_gamma   90.00
#
_symmetry.space_group_name_H-M   'P 1'
#
loop_
_entity.id
_entity.type
_entity.pdbx_description
1 polymer ?
#
loop_
_entity_poly.entity_id
_entity_poly.type
_entity_poly.pdbx_seq_one_letter_code
_entity_poly.pdbx_strand_id
1 'polypeptide(L)'
;MNKESVEIINRLRAILQDSWVNELPDNEKIAINFNKSELKSILNCISKERPAPVRIDRGLFGYDIVCSHCSSMLKKLPIYDEKEFLDVLKDPSYYLGKHCRYCGQALDLSPVEKFKEGLRIIEDDE
;
A
#
# COMPACT_ATOMS: atom_id res chain seq x y z
N MET A 1 -9.47 -7.37 -0.94
CA MET A 1 -10.11 -7.44 0.39
C MET A 1 -10.96 -8.70 0.44
N ASN A 2 -10.92 -9.48 1.52
CA ASN A 2 -11.71 -10.70 1.60
C ASN A 2 -13.17 -10.39 1.97
N LYS A 3 -14.05 -11.38 1.81
CA LYS A 3 -15.48 -11.25 2.05
C LYS A 3 -15.81 -10.83 3.50
N GLU A 4 -15.10 -11.38 4.48
CA GLU A 4 -15.28 -11.06 5.89
C GLU A 4 -14.95 -9.60 6.18
N SER A 5 -13.88 -9.06 5.61
CA SER A 5 -13.49 -7.66 5.78
C SER A 5 -14.53 -6.70 5.19
N VAL A 6 -15.10 -7.05 4.03
CA VAL A 6 -16.16 -6.24 3.40
C VAL A 6 -17.41 -6.22 4.27
N GLU A 7 -17.81 -7.35 4.85
CA GLU A 7 -18.95 -7.44 5.74
C GLU A 7 -18.76 -6.59 7.01
N ILE A 8 -17.57 -6.61 7.59
CA ILE A 8 -17.24 -5.80 8.78
C ILE A 8 -17.31 -4.30 8.45
N ILE A 9 -16.75 -3.89 7.33
CA ILE A 9 -16.79 -2.49 6.89
C ILE A 9 -18.23 -2.04 6.69
N ASN A 10 -19.06 -2.87 6.06
CA ASN A 10 -20.46 -2.57 5.83
C ASN A 10 -21.24 -2.45 7.15
N ARG A 11 -20.95 -3.31 8.14
CA ARG A 11 -21.54 -3.21 9.48
C ARG A 11 -21.15 -1.90 10.17
N LEU A 12 -19.88 -1.51 10.11
CA LEU A 12 -19.41 -0.25 10.69
C LEU A 12 -20.06 0.96 10.03
N ARG A 13 -20.19 0.95 8.70
CA ARG A 13 -20.87 2.02 7.97
C ARG A 13 -22.33 2.13 8.34
N ALA A 14 -23.02 0.99 8.47
CA ALA A 14 -24.42 0.96 8.87
C ALA A 14 -24.61 1.56 10.27
N ILE A 15 -23.73 1.26 11.21
CA ILE A 15 -23.75 1.83 12.57
C ILE A 15 -23.56 3.34 12.51
N LEU A 16 -22.58 3.83 11.74
CA LEU A 16 -22.32 5.27 11.61
C LEU A 16 -23.43 6.03 10.90
N GLN A 17 -24.24 5.35 10.08
CA GLN A 17 -25.39 5.96 9.37
C GLN A 17 -26.66 5.91 10.19
N ASP A 18 -26.69 5.21 11.31
CA ASP A 18 -27.86 5.15 12.18
C ASP A 18 -28.12 6.53 12.82
N SER A 19 -29.37 6.95 12.82
CA SER A 19 -29.74 8.28 13.28
C SER A 19 -29.36 8.55 14.76
N TRP A 20 -29.49 7.53 15.62
CA TRP A 20 -29.13 7.69 17.04
C TRP A 20 -27.63 7.89 17.26
N VAL A 21 -26.78 7.28 16.41
CA VAL A 21 -25.32 7.46 16.45
C VAL A 21 -24.95 8.86 15.97
N ASN A 22 -25.60 9.35 14.91
CA ASN A 22 -25.34 10.69 14.37
C ASN A 22 -25.72 11.81 15.34
N GLU A 23 -26.65 11.55 16.24
CA GLU A 23 -27.05 12.50 17.29
C GLU A 23 -26.08 12.55 18.47
N LEU A 24 -25.16 11.57 18.58
CA LEU A 24 -24.18 11.54 19.66
C LEU A 24 -23.02 12.50 19.41
N PRO A 25 -22.42 13.07 20.48
CA PRO A 25 -21.17 13.83 20.33
C PRO A 25 -20.05 12.95 19.80
N ASP A 26 -19.09 13.53 19.06
CA ASP A 26 -17.98 12.80 18.45
C ASP A 26 -17.11 12.05 19.49
N ASN A 27 -17.07 12.54 20.73
CA ASN A 27 -16.28 11.90 21.80
C ASN A 27 -17.06 10.84 22.58
N GLU A 28 -18.32 10.57 22.23
CA GLU A 28 -19.13 9.55 22.89
C GLU A 28 -18.64 8.16 22.51
N LYS A 29 -18.54 7.30 23.53
CA LYS A 29 -18.11 5.91 23.33
C LYS A 29 -19.30 5.02 22.97
N ILE A 30 -19.14 4.25 21.91
CA ILE A 30 -20.16 3.32 21.44
C ILE A 30 -19.66 1.88 21.67
N ALA A 31 -20.46 1.08 22.38
CA ALA A 31 -20.15 -0.32 22.57
C ALA A 31 -20.56 -1.13 21.34
N ILE A 32 -19.61 -1.82 20.72
CA ILE A 32 -19.85 -2.67 19.55
C ILE A 32 -19.34 -4.07 19.85
N ASN A 33 -20.19 -5.07 19.61
CA ASN A 33 -19.84 -6.46 19.85
C ASN A 33 -19.19 -7.08 18.61
N PHE A 34 -17.89 -7.35 18.70
CA PHE A 34 -17.15 -8.10 17.69
C PHE A 34 -16.48 -9.30 18.35
N ASN A 35 -16.46 -10.44 17.66
CA ASN A 35 -15.70 -11.60 18.11
C ASN A 35 -14.21 -11.42 17.80
N LYS A 36 -13.37 -12.34 18.30
CA LYS A 36 -11.92 -12.26 18.12
C LYS A 36 -11.50 -12.26 16.65
N SER A 37 -12.16 -13.09 15.83
CA SER A 37 -11.87 -13.17 14.39
C SER A 37 -12.17 -11.85 13.69
N GLU A 38 -13.30 -11.23 14.01
CA GLU A 38 -13.70 -9.94 13.45
C GLU A 38 -12.72 -8.82 13.85
N LEU A 39 -12.28 -8.80 15.11
CA LEU A 39 -11.28 -7.83 15.57
C LEU A 39 -9.94 -7.98 14.84
N LYS A 40 -9.50 -9.22 14.59
CA LYS A 40 -8.29 -9.48 13.81
C LYS A 40 -8.42 -8.97 12.38
N SER A 41 -9.58 -9.16 11.76
CA SER A 41 -9.85 -8.67 10.40
C SER A 41 -9.82 -7.13 10.34
N ILE A 42 -10.40 -6.45 11.34
CA ILE A 42 -10.36 -4.99 11.43
C ILE A 42 -8.92 -4.50 11.54
N LEU A 43 -8.13 -5.08 12.43
CA LEU A 43 -6.73 -4.71 12.61
C LEU A 43 -5.90 -4.95 11.36
N ASN A 44 -6.18 -6.04 10.64
CA ASN A 44 -5.52 -6.34 9.38
C ASN A 44 -5.85 -5.29 8.30
N CYS A 45 -7.12 -4.88 8.19
CA CYS A 45 -7.53 -3.81 7.27
C CYS A 45 -6.84 -2.49 7.60
N ILE A 46 -6.81 -2.09 8.87
CA ILE A 46 -6.15 -0.86 9.31
C ILE A 46 -4.64 -0.93 8.99
N SER A 47 -4.00 -2.06 9.27
CA SER A 47 -2.57 -2.26 8.99
C SER A 47 -2.26 -2.10 7.51
N LYS A 48 -3.11 -2.63 6.62
CA LYS A 48 -2.92 -2.55 5.16
C LYS A 48 -3.15 -1.15 4.59
N GLU A 49 -3.94 -0.32 5.25
CA GLU A 49 -4.16 1.07 4.83
C GLU A 49 -3.01 2.00 5.21
N ARG A 50 -2.14 1.61 6.13
CA ARG A 50 -0.91 2.36 6.41
C ARG A 50 0.10 2.10 5.31
N PRO A 51 0.58 3.15 4.58
CA PRO A 51 1.57 2.93 3.54
C PRO A 51 2.84 2.27 4.07
N ALA A 52 3.25 1.19 3.42
CA ALA A 52 4.49 0.50 3.71
C ALA A 52 5.49 0.78 2.59
N PRO A 53 6.77 1.14 2.90
CA PRO A 53 7.75 1.42 1.86
C PRO A 53 8.00 0.19 1.00
N VAL A 54 8.01 0.38 -0.32
CA VAL A 54 8.37 -0.68 -1.24
C VAL A 54 9.86 -0.99 -1.10
N ARG A 55 10.25 -2.22 -1.41
CA ARG A 55 11.65 -2.66 -1.39
C ARG A 55 12.19 -2.71 -2.82
N ILE A 56 13.41 -2.26 -3.02
CA ILE A 56 14.09 -2.36 -4.31
C ILE A 56 15.21 -3.38 -4.16
N ASP A 57 15.04 -4.54 -4.78
CA ASP A 57 15.99 -5.64 -4.73
C ASP A 57 16.78 -5.70 -6.04
N ARG A 58 18.08 -6.01 -5.95
CA ARG A 58 18.90 -6.19 -7.14
C ARG A 58 18.69 -7.58 -7.72
N GLY A 59 18.25 -7.61 -9.00
CA GLY A 59 18.12 -8.85 -9.77
C GLY A 59 19.27 -9.08 -10.73
N LEU A 60 19.20 -10.16 -11.52
CA LEU A 60 20.23 -10.52 -12.49
C LEU A 60 20.33 -9.50 -13.64
N PHE A 61 19.20 -8.94 -14.06
CA PHE A 61 19.12 -8.07 -15.24
C PHE A 61 18.63 -6.67 -14.91
N GLY A 62 18.66 -6.27 -13.66
CA GLY A 62 18.19 -4.97 -13.23
C GLY A 62 17.77 -4.99 -11.77
N TYR A 63 16.71 -4.26 -11.46
CA TYR A 63 16.17 -4.16 -10.11
C TYR A 63 14.72 -4.60 -10.10
N ASP A 64 14.27 -5.12 -8.96
CA ASP A 64 12.88 -5.52 -8.75
C ASP A 64 12.27 -4.64 -7.66
N ILE A 65 11.12 -4.03 -7.96
CA ILE A 65 10.34 -3.31 -6.95
C ILE A 65 9.36 -4.30 -6.34
N VAL A 66 9.47 -4.49 -5.02
CA VAL A 66 8.81 -5.56 -4.27
C VAL A 66 7.97 -4.97 -3.16
N CYS A 67 6.77 -5.54 -2.95
CA CYS A 67 5.97 -5.20 -1.78
C CYS A 67 6.66 -5.71 -0.51
N SER A 68 6.92 -4.83 0.46
CA SER A 68 7.57 -5.20 1.71
C SER A 68 6.70 -6.09 2.60
N HIS A 69 5.38 -6.09 2.40
CA HIS A 69 4.46 -6.88 3.19
C HIS A 69 4.38 -8.35 2.73
N CYS A 70 4.17 -8.59 1.44
CA CYS A 70 4.00 -9.96 0.91
C CYS A 70 5.19 -10.45 0.09
N SER A 71 6.18 -9.61 -0.15
CA SER A 71 7.39 -9.90 -0.95
C SER A 71 7.11 -10.25 -2.41
N SER A 72 5.93 -9.93 -2.92
CA SER A 72 5.61 -10.11 -4.33
C SER A 72 6.25 -9.03 -5.19
N MET A 73 6.77 -9.43 -6.35
CA MET A 73 7.35 -8.49 -7.30
C MET A 73 6.26 -7.67 -7.97
N LEU A 74 6.35 -6.35 -7.86
CA LEU A 74 5.38 -5.42 -8.42
C LEU A 74 5.76 -4.96 -9.82
N LYS A 75 7.04 -4.66 -10.04
CA LYS A 75 7.55 -4.21 -11.32
C LYS A 75 9.05 -4.46 -11.43
N LYS A 76 9.50 -4.85 -12.61
CA LYS A 76 10.93 -4.96 -12.93
C LYS A 76 11.46 -3.65 -13.49
N LEU A 77 12.69 -3.31 -13.09
CA LEU A 77 13.45 -2.20 -13.68
C LEU A 77 14.59 -2.80 -14.51
N PRO A 78 14.37 -3.08 -15.81
CA PRO A 78 15.40 -3.76 -16.61
C PRO A 78 16.52 -2.79 -17.00
N ILE A 79 17.78 -3.17 -16.76
CA ILE A 79 18.95 -2.37 -17.16
C ILE A 79 19.08 -2.33 -18.68
N TYR A 80 18.69 -3.40 -19.36
CA TYR A 80 18.80 -3.51 -20.82
C TYR A 80 17.77 -2.69 -21.60
N ASP A 81 16.72 -2.20 -20.93
CA ASP A 81 15.71 -1.34 -21.55
C ASP A 81 15.68 0.01 -20.80
N GLU A 82 16.56 0.90 -21.25
CA GLU A 82 16.73 2.24 -20.63
C GLU A 82 15.43 3.04 -20.64
N LYS A 83 14.66 2.94 -21.71
CA LYS A 83 13.41 3.70 -21.83
C LYS A 83 12.40 3.24 -20.78
N GLU A 84 12.16 1.95 -20.64
CA GLU A 84 11.24 1.41 -19.64
C GLU A 84 11.74 1.71 -18.22
N PHE A 85 13.04 1.57 -17.99
CA PHE A 85 13.68 1.90 -16.71
C PHE A 85 13.40 3.34 -16.30
N LEU A 86 13.63 4.29 -17.21
CA LEU A 86 13.41 5.72 -16.95
C LEU A 86 11.93 6.06 -16.83
N ASP A 87 11.07 5.46 -17.64
CA ASP A 87 9.64 5.70 -17.59
C ASP A 87 9.03 5.29 -16.24
N VAL A 88 9.43 4.14 -15.71
CA VAL A 88 8.98 3.68 -14.39
C VAL A 88 9.46 4.61 -13.27
N LEU A 89 10.72 5.06 -13.33
CA LEU A 89 11.27 5.99 -12.33
C LEU A 89 10.63 7.37 -12.41
N LYS A 90 10.19 7.79 -13.59
CA LYS A 90 9.55 9.09 -13.79
C LYS A 90 8.17 9.16 -13.16
N ASP A 91 7.38 8.09 -13.30
CA ASP A 91 6.02 8.02 -12.74
C ASP A 91 5.75 6.64 -12.15
N PRO A 92 6.34 6.33 -10.98
CA PRO A 92 6.17 5.01 -10.37
C PRO A 92 4.73 4.70 -9.98
N SER A 93 3.93 5.69 -9.62
CA SER A 93 2.53 5.47 -9.24
C SER A 93 1.67 4.98 -10.40
N TYR A 94 1.98 5.37 -11.62
CA TYR A 94 1.29 4.88 -12.82
C TYR A 94 1.49 3.38 -13.03
N TYR A 95 2.70 2.89 -12.80
CA TYR A 95 3.05 1.48 -13.02
C TYR A 95 2.72 0.59 -11.83
N LEU A 96 2.84 1.11 -10.61
CA LEU A 96 2.70 0.33 -9.38
C LEU A 96 1.32 0.47 -8.73
N GLY A 97 0.64 1.61 -8.95
CA GLY A 97 -0.60 1.92 -8.26
C GLY A 97 -0.36 2.34 -6.82
N LYS A 98 -1.43 2.49 -6.06
CA LYS A 98 -1.39 2.91 -4.65
C LYS A 98 -1.39 1.74 -3.68
N HIS A 99 -1.74 0.54 -4.15
CA HIS A 99 -1.85 -0.66 -3.34
C HIS A 99 -1.23 -1.85 -4.06
N CYS A 100 -0.67 -2.77 -3.28
CA CYS A 100 -0.17 -4.04 -3.83
C CYS A 100 -1.32 -4.83 -4.43
N ARG A 101 -1.20 -5.24 -5.69
CA ARG A 101 -2.23 -6.02 -6.40
C ARG A 101 -2.38 -7.45 -5.86
N TYR A 102 -1.44 -7.91 -5.06
CA TYR A 102 -1.44 -9.28 -4.52
C TYR A 102 -1.96 -9.36 -3.09
N CYS A 103 -1.60 -8.42 -2.21
CA CYS A 103 -1.98 -8.47 -0.80
C CYS A 103 -2.85 -7.29 -0.35
N GLY A 104 -3.01 -6.26 -1.19
CA GLY A 104 -3.80 -5.08 -0.85
C GLY A 104 -3.12 -4.06 0.05
N GLN A 105 -1.84 -4.26 0.38
CA GLN A 105 -1.08 -3.32 1.20
C GLN A 105 -0.94 -1.96 0.50
N ALA A 106 -1.27 -0.87 1.20
CA ALA A 106 -1.00 0.48 0.70
C ALA A 106 0.51 0.68 0.53
N LEU A 107 0.93 1.31 -0.57
CA LEU A 107 2.33 1.41 -0.95
C LEU A 107 2.87 2.83 -0.71
N ASP A 108 4.03 2.91 -0.09
CA ASP A 108 4.86 4.11 -0.03
C ASP A 108 5.95 3.99 -1.09
N LEU A 109 5.91 4.83 -2.11
CA LEU A 109 6.84 4.80 -3.24
C LEU A 109 8.06 5.70 -3.04
N SER A 110 8.26 6.27 -1.85
CA SER A 110 9.41 7.12 -1.56
C SER A 110 10.76 6.45 -1.78
N PRO A 111 10.95 5.12 -1.55
CA PRO A 111 12.23 4.48 -1.90
C PRO A 111 12.56 4.55 -3.39
N VAL A 112 11.56 4.56 -4.28
CA VAL A 112 11.77 4.70 -5.72
C VAL A 112 12.30 6.11 -6.05
N GLU A 113 11.75 7.13 -5.40
CA GLU A 113 12.22 8.51 -5.56
C GLU A 113 13.66 8.68 -5.07
N LYS A 114 14.01 8.08 -3.94
CA LYS A 114 15.38 8.07 -3.42
C LYS A 114 16.35 7.35 -4.34
N PHE A 115 15.93 6.24 -4.93
CA PHE A 115 16.71 5.49 -5.91
C PHE A 115 17.01 6.34 -7.15
N LYS A 116 16.01 7.06 -7.65
CA LYS A 116 16.14 7.99 -8.76
C LYS A 116 17.13 9.11 -8.46
N GLU A 117 17.05 9.72 -7.28
CA GLU A 117 17.99 10.76 -6.84
C GLU A 117 19.41 10.23 -6.76
N GLY A 118 19.61 9.01 -6.26
CA GLY A 118 20.91 8.35 -6.21
C GLY A 118 21.54 8.18 -7.59
N LEU A 119 20.74 7.82 -8.60
CA LEU A 119 21.19 7.70 -9.97
C LEU A 119 21.61 9.06 -10.57
N ARG A 120 20.89 10.13 -10.26
CA ARG A 120 21.26 11.48 -10.71
C ARG A 120 22.61 11.93 -10.15
N ILE A 121 22.88 11.64 -8.89
CA ILE A 121 24.17 11.96 -8.26
C ILE A 121 25.31 11.24 -8.98
N ILE A 122 25.12 9.98 -9.37
CA ILE A 122 26.12 9.20 -10.10
C ILE A 122 26.35 9.79 -11.51
N GLU A 123 25.29 10.20 -12.19
CA GLU A 123 25.39 10.83 -13.52
C GLU A 123 26.10 12.20 -13.45
N ASP A 124 25.85 12.99 -12.41
CA ASP A 124 26.44 14.31 -12.22
C ASP A 124 27.94 14.25 -11.90
N ASP A 125 28.44 13.11 -11.36
CA ASP A 125 29.85 12.91 -11.05
C ASP A 125 30.68 12.50 -12.27
N GLU A 126 30.07 12.20 -13.40
CA GLU A 126 30.76 11.95 -14.66
C GLU A 126 31.02 13.28 -15.41
#